data_50b7a2042cd9d0287abbe52919dcf2de
#
_entry.id   50b7a2042cd9d0287abbe52919dcf2de
#
_cell.length_a   1.000
_cell.length_b   1.000
_cell.length_c   1.000
_cell.angle_alpha   90.00
_cell.angle_beta   90.00
_cell.angle_gamma   90.00
#
_symmetry.space_group_name_H-M   'P 1'
#
loop_
_entity.id
_entity.type
_entity.pdbx_description
1 polymer ?
#
loop_
_entity_poly.entity_id
_entity_poly.type
_entity_poly.pdbx_seq_one_letter_code
_entity_poly.pdbx_strand_id
1 'polypeptide(L)'
;MKLTPPKLFGSAPLTGAVPANLKISSLGHISFTLPSSRNNQLLDLWCLDPKTQQLSQLIEANNFSLPDRSELTTVEKAEQERRRSFNQGITYYEWFPSAKTLLLSVDGVLFRHEVKNKTTRPLTSIEKRVTHARISPLGNHISYVRNGNLFLLPSTDEPEYKLTHDRDENISNGIPEFIAQEEMHRFDGYWWSPDDRLLAF
;
A
#
# COMPACT_ATOMS: atom_id res chain seq x y z
N MET A 1 16.97 19.42 -27.25
CA MET A 1 15.51 19.16 -27.24
C MET A 1 14.79 20.44 -26.89
N LYS A 2 13.81 20.91 -27.69
CA LYS A 2 13.07 22.15 -27.42
C LYS A 2 11.92 21.84 -26.43
N LEU A 3 11.87 22.56 -25.30
CA LEU A 3 10.77 22.48 -24.35
C LEU A 3 9.55 23.21 -24.92
N THR A 4 8.38 22.59 -24.88
CA THR A 4 7.11 23.16 -25.29
C THR A 4 6.10 23.03 -24.14
N PRO A 5 5.06 23.88 -24.05
CA PRO A 5 4.05 23.76 -23.00
C PRO A 5 3.43 22.35 -22.87
N PRO A 6 3.08 21.65 -23.94
CA PRO A 6 2.59 20.26 -23.83
C PRO A 6 3.61 19.29 -23.26
N LYS A 7 4.91 19.52 -23.41
CA LYS A 7 5.96 18.70 -22.79
C LYS A 7 6.18 19.05 -21.32
N LEU A 8 6.00 20.32 -20.94
CA LEU A 8 6.14 20.75 -19.55
C LEU A 8 4.96 20.32 -18.68
N PHE A 9 3.75 20.38 -19.24
CA PHE A 9 2.50 20.13 -18.52
C PHE A 9 1.79 18.86 -18.98
N GLY A 10 2.44 18.03 -19.79
CA GLY A 10 1.93 16.74 -20.20
C GLY A 10 1.95 15.69 -19.08
N SER A 11 1.26 14.59 -19.28
CA SER A 11 1.17 13.49 -18.31
C SER A 11 2.49 12.74 -18.06
N ALA A 12 3.46 12.85 -18.97
CA ALA A 12 4.76 12.21 -18.81
C ALA A 12 5.76 13.19 -18.16
N PRO A 13 6.33 12.88 -16.99
CA PRO A 13 7.32 13.72 -16.35
C PRO A 13 8.58 13.81 -17.22
N LEU A 14 9.17 15.03 -17.33
CA LEU A 14 10.39 15.27 -18.09
C LEU A 14 11.59 14.49 -17.57
N THR A 15 11.58 14.16 -16.29
CA THR A 15 12.62 13.37 -15.61
C THR A 15 12.55 11.87 -15.90
N GLY A 16 11.50 11.40 -16.57
CA GLY A 16 11.19 9.98 -16.72
C GLY A 16 10.57 9.37 -15.46
N ALA A 17 10.41 8.05 -15.47
CA ALA A 17 9.87 7.31 -14.33
C ALA A 17 10.90 7.32 -13.17
N VAL A 18 10.46 7.72 -11.98
CA VAL A 18 11.28 7.77 -10.77
C VAL A 18 10.82 6.65 -9.82
N PRO A 19 11.73 5.80 -9.31
CA PRO A 19 11.39 4.82 -8.28
C PRO A 19 10.85 5.48 -7.02
N ALA A 20 9.77 4.92 -6.46
CA ALA A 20 9.16 5.36 -5.22
C ALA A 20 8.94 4.17 -4.27
N ASN A 21 8.64 4.43 -2.99
CA ASN A 21 8.33 3.40 -1.99
C ASN A 21 9.40 2.31 -1.89
N LEU A 22 10.68 2.69 -1.91
CA LEU A 22 11.80 1.77 -1.86
C LEU A 22 11.80 0.98 -0.55
N LYS A 23 11.92 -0.35 -0.65
CA LYS A 23 12.04 -1.27 0.50
C LYS A 23 13.10 -2.33 0.24
N ILE A 24 13.70 -2.80 1.33
CA ILE A 24 14.68 -3.88 1.29
C ILE A 24 14.10 -5.07 2.05
N SER A 25 14.05 -6.23 1.41
CA SER A 25 13.61 -7.47 2.06
C SER A 25 14.69 -8.03 3.00
N SER A 26 14.33 -8.95 3.90
CA SER A 26 15.30 -9.65 4.77
C SER A 26 16.35 -10.48 4.00
N LEU A 27 16.09 -10.79 2.73
CA LEU A 27 17.05 -11.45 1.84
C LEU A 27 17.91 -10.48 1.03
N GLY A 28 17.74 -9.16 1.22
CA GLY A 28 18.50 -8.11 0.56
C GLY A 28 17.97 -7.68 -0.80
N HIS A 29 16.83 -8.21 -1.28
CA HIS A 29 16.21 -7.72 -2.50
C HIS A 29 15.73 -6.28 -2.32
N ILE A 30 15.99 -5.43 -3.31
CA ILE A 30 15.57 -4.03 -3.33
C ILE A 30 14.32 -3.94 -4.18
N SER A 31 13.20 -3.57 -3.58
CA SER A 31 11.93 -3.41 -4.28
C SER A 31 11.48 -1.95 -4.27
N PHE A 32 10.71 -1.55 -5.26
CA PHE A 32 10.19 -0.19 -5.42
C PHE A 32 9.02 -0.18 -6.39
N THR A 33 8.22 0.88 -6.32
CA THR A 33 7.17 1.12 -7.31
C THR A 33 7.66 2.03 -8.42
N LEU A 34 7.24 1.75 -9.65
CA LEU A 34 7.45 2.61 -10.82
C LEU A 34 6.14 2.83 -11.55
N PRO A 35 5.95 4.02 -12.16
CA PRO A 35 4.85 4.23 -13.08
C PRO A 35 4.88 3.21 -14.23
N SER A 36 3.72 2.65 -14.54
CA SER A 36 3.57 1.74 -15.67
C SER A 36 3.87 2.45 -16.99
N SER A 37 4.49 1.75 -17.93
CA SER A 37 4.77 2.29 -19.27
C SER A 37 3.48 2.63 -20.06
N ARG A 38 2.36 2.02 -19.69
CA ARG A 38 1.05 2.22 -20.36
C ARG A 38 0.22 3.35 -19.73
N ASN A 39 0.41 3.60 -18.44
CA ASN A 39 -0.31 4.63 -17.71
C ASN A 39 0.55 5.15 -16.55
N ASN A 40 1.00 6.40 -16.65
CA ASN A 40 1.88 7.02 -15.66
C ASN A 40 1.25 7.18 -14.26
N GLN A 41 -0.06 7.09 -14.14
CA GLN A 41 -0.74 7.14 -12.85
C GLN A 41 -0.82 5.76 -12.18
N LEU A 42 -0.55 4.68 -12.91
CA LEU A 42 -0.63 3.32 -12.43
C LEU A 42 0.76 2.86 -11.98
N LEU A 43 0.89 2.42 -10.73
CA LEU A 43 2.16 1.96 -10.17
C LEU A 43 2.31 0.45 -10.24
N ASP A 44 3.37 0.00 -10.89
CA ASP A 44 3.80 -1.38 -10.93
C ASP A 44 4.87 -1.65 -9.85
N LEU A 45 5.01 -2.89 -9.39
CA LEU A 45 6.04 -3.29 -8.43
C LEU A 45 7.22 -3.94 -9.12
N TRP A 46 8.41 -3.42 -8.85
CA TRP A 46 9.69 -3.86 -9.39
C TRP A 46 10.61 -4.36 -8.28
N CYS A 47 11.54 -5.23 -8.65
CA CYS A 47 12.57 -5.75 -7.74
C CYS A 47 13.92 -5.82 -8.45
N LEU A 48 14.95 -5.37 -7.75
CA LEU A 48 16.34 -5.52 -8.10
C LEU A 48 16.98 -6.53 -7.14
N ASP A 49 17.56 -7.58 -7.68
CA ASP A 49 18.47 -8.46 -6.95
C ASP A 49 19.88 -7.86 -7.01
N PRO A 50 20.44 -7.37 -5.89
CA PRO A 50 21.75 -6.72 -5.91
C PRO A 50 22.90 -7.68 -6.18
N LYS A 51 22.73 -8.99 -5.99
CA LYS A 51 23.76 -10.00 -6.22
C LYS A 51 23.91 -10.29 -7.70
N THR A 52 22.80 -10.45 -8.39
CA THR A 52 22.77 -10.75 -9.83
C THR A 52 22.66 -9.50 -10.68
N GLN A 53 22.39 -8.34 -10.07
CA GLN A 53 22.08 -7.07 -10.74
C GLN A 53 20.88 -7.16 -11.69
N GLN A 54 20.04 -8.16 -11.49
CA GLN A 54 18.85 -8.37 -12.32
C GLN A 54 17.69 -7.51 -11.80
N LEU A 55 17.21 -6.64 -12.68
CA LEU A 55 15.97 -5.89 -12.48
C LEU A 55 14.81 -6.67 -13.10
N SER A 56 13.74 -6.91 -12.34
CA SER A 56 12.56 -7.61 -12.80
C SER A 56 11.29 -6.92 -12.32
N GLN A 57 10.27 -6.93 -13.15
CA GLN A 57 8.93 -6.53 -12.77
C GLN A 57 8.29 -7.69 -12.02
N LEU A 58 8.00 -7.48 -10.72
CA LEU A 58 7.35 -8.50 -9.91
C LEU A 58 5.87 -8.60 -10.21
N ILE A 59 5.20 -7.44 -10.29
CA ILE A 59 3.74 -7.38 -10.39
C ILE A 59 3.36 -6.19 -11.28
N GLU A 60 2.52 -6.45 -12.26
CA GLU A 60 1.84 -5.42 -13.05
C GLU A 60 0.51 -5.05 -12.39
N ALA A 61 0.28 -3.77 -12.18
CA ALA A 61 -0.96 -3.27 -11.59
C ALA A 61 -2.18 -3.54 -12.48
N ASN A 62 -1.99 -3.59 -13.80
CA ASN A 62 -3.05 -3.93 -14.76
C ASN A 62 -3.64 -5.35 -14.60
N ASN A 63 -2.96 -6.23 -13.87
CA ASN A 63 -3.46 -7.59 -13.62
C ASN A 63 -4.58 -7.62 -12.56
N PHE A 64 -4.85 -6.49 -11.89
CA PHE A 64 -5.93 -6.37 -10.94
C PHE A 64 -7.16 -5.74 -11.61
N SER A 65 -8.23 -6.51 -11.73
CA SER A 65 -9.54 -6.01 -12.16
C SER A 65 -10.23 -5.39 -10.94
N LEU A 66 -10.03 -4.10 -10.74
CA LEU A 66 -10.64 -3.37 -9.61
C LEU A 66 -11.77 -2.47 -10.11
N PRO A 67 -12.79 -2.20 -9.27
CA PRO A 67 -13.87 -1.29 -9.59
C PRO A 67 -13.35 0.13 -9.85
N ASP A 68 -14.07 0.89 -10.66
CA ASP A 68 -13.76 2.27 -10.97
C ASP A 68 -13.69 3.13 -9.70
N ARG A 69 -12.73 4.06 -9.67
CA ARG A 69 -12.49 5.00 -8.57
C ARG A 69 -13.54 6.12 -8.43
N SER A 70 -14.54 6.16 -9.28
CA SER A 70 -15.62 7.17 -9.19
C SER A 70 -16.33 7.16 -7.84
N GLU A 71 -16.18 6.10 -7.06
CA GLU A 71 -16.85 5.86 -5.78
C GLU A 71 -15.97 6.09 -4.52
N LEU A 72 -14.87 6.84 -4.62
CA LEU A 72 -14.11 7.21 -3.41
C LEU A 72 -14.98 8.03 -2.47
N THR A 73 -14.97 7.67 -1.19
CA THR A 73 -15.62 8.45 -0.13
C THR A 73 -14.94 9.82 0.03
N THR A 74 -15.64 10.78 0.62
CA THR A 74 -15.09 12.11 0.92
C THR A 74 -13.82 12.02 1.77
N VAL A 75 -13.77 11.07 2.69
CA VAL A 75 -12.60 10.83 3.57
C VAL A 75 -11.41 10.31 2.77
N GLU A 76 -11.62 9.34 1.88
CA GLU A 76 -10.55 8.80 1.02
C GLU A 76 -10.00 9.86 0.05
N LYS A 77 -10.88 10.70 -0.51
CA LYS A 77 -10.45 11.84 -1.36
C LYS A 77 -9.59 12.82 -0.57
N ALA A 78 -10.04 13.21 0.62
CA ALA A 78 -9.29 14.11 1.48
C ALA A 78 -7.93 13.52 1.90
N GLU A 79 -7.84 12.21 2.13
CA GLU A 79 -6.56 11.53 2.43
C GLU A 79 -5.62 11.52 1.23
N GLN A 80 -6.13 11.29 0.02
CA GLN A 80 -5.34 11.36 -1.21
C GLN A 80 -4.79 12.78 -1.46
N GLU A 81 -5.60 13.80 -1.24
CA GLU A 81 -5.19 15.20 -1.35
C GLU A 81 -4.09 15.54 -0.33
N ARG A 82 -4.24 15.11 0.92
CA ARG A 82 -3.22 15.31 1.97
C ARG A 82 -1.90 14.63 1.64
N ARG A 83 -1.94 13.40 1.15
CA ARG A 83 -0.74 12.68 0.71
C ARG A 83 -0.18 13.18 -0.61
N ARG A 84 -0.89 14.08 -1.31
CA ARG A 84 -0.57 14.54 -2.67
C ARG A 84 -0.26 13.39 -3.62
N SER A 85 -0.91 12.25 -3.40
CA SER A 85 -0.69 11.00 -4.12
C SER A 85 -1.94 10.63 -4.88
N PHE A 86 -1.93 10.89 -6.17
CA PHE A 86 -3.02 10.54 -7.11
C PHE A 86 -2.71 9.24 -7.85
N ASN A 87 -1.68 8.55 -7.45
CA ASN A 87 -1.27 7.30 -8.06
C ASN A 87 -2.30 6.19 -7.79
N GLN A 88 -2.43 5.29 -8.75
CA GLN A 88 -3.30 4.12 -8.73
C GLN A 88 -2.47 2.84 -8.75
N GLY A 89 -3.14 1.71 -8.67
CA GLY A 89 -2.48 0.42 -8.69
C GLY A 89 -1.84 0.08 -7.36
N ILE A 90 -0.57 -0.33 -7.35
CA ILE A 90 0.12 -0.77 -6.14
C ILE A 90 0.58 0.46 -5.35
N THR A 91 -0.31 1.03 -4.53
CA THR A 91 -0.05 2.25 -3.75
C THR A 91 0.71 1.98 -2.46
N TYR A 92 0.64 0.76 -1.95
CA TYR A 92 1.40 0.30 -0.79
C TYR A 92 1.78 -1.16 -0.98
N TYR A 93 2.94 -1.54 -0.45
CA TYR A 93 3.36 -2.93 -0.33
C TYR A 93 4.31 -3.11 0.85
N GLU A 94 4.41 -4.32 1.35
CA GLU A 94 5.32 -4.69 2.44
C GLU A 94 5.77 -6.14 2.29
N TRP A 95 7.05 -6.41 2.58
CA TRP A 95 7.57 -7.77 2.65
C TRP A 95 7.19 -8.42 3.97
N PHE A 96 6.68 -9.65 3.91
CA PHE A 96 6.65 -10.48 5.11
C PHE A 96 8.07 -10.78 5.59
N PRO A 97 8.29 -11.03 6.90
CA PRO A 97 9.64 -11.29 7.46
C PRO A 97 10.40 -12.40 6.75
N SER A 98 9.71 -13.38 6.21
CA SER A 98 10.30 -14.47 5.43
C SER A 98 10.88 -14.06 4.07
N ALA A 99 10.57 -12.86 3.59
CA ALA A 99 10.88 -12.34 2.25
C ALA A 99 10.42 -13.25 1.08
N LYS A 100 9.46 -14.14 1.34
CA LYS A 100 8.88 -15.03 0.32
C LYS A 100 7.54 -14.51 -0.19
N THR A 101 6.93 -13.63 0.57
CA THR A 101 5.57 -13.15 0.39
C THR A 101 5.52 -11.64 0.54
N LEU A 102 4.63 -11.01 -0.20
CA LEU A 102 4.33 -9.59 -0.14
C LEU A 102 2.88 -9.37 0.27
N LEU A 103 2.66 -8.39 1.12
CA LEU A 103 1.38 -7.72 1.29
C LEU A 103 1.31 -6.57 0.29
N LEU A 104 0.22 -6.46 -0.44
CA LEU A 104 -0.04 -5.38 -1.40
C LEU A 104 -1.33 -4.69 -1.03
N SER A 105 -1.37 -3.38 -1.21
CA SER A 105 -2.62 -2.63 -1.27
C SER A 105 -2.78 -2.07 -2.68
N VAL A 106 -3.83 -2.49 -3.34
CA VAL A 106 -4.20 -2.03 -4.67
C VAL A 106 -5.59 -1.40 -4.56
N ASP A 107 -5.63 -0.08 -4.66
CA ASP A 107 -6.85 0.73 -4.53
C ASP A 107 -7.71 0.39 -3.29
N GLY A 108 -7.05 0.15 -2.14
CA GLY A 108 -7.70 -0.15 -0.87
C GLY A 108 -8.12 -1.61 -0.67
N VAL A 109 -7.78 -2.49 -1.60
CA VAL A 109 -7.93 -3.94 -1.45
C VAL A 109 -6.59 -4.55 -1.10
N LEU A 110 -6.54 -5.40 -0.08
CA LEU A 110 -5.32 -6.11 0.30
C LEU A 110 -5.21 -7.42 -0.45
N PHE A 111 -4.00 -7.68 -0.91
CA PHE A 111 -3.63 -8.93 -1.58
C PHE A 111 -2.37 -9.51 -0.95
N ARG A 112 -2.28 -10.82 -0.98
CA ARG A 112 -1.06 -11.57 -0.68
C ARG A 112 -0.46 -12.09 -1.96
N HIS A 113 0.82 -11.83 -2.19
CA HIS A 113 1.56 -12.30 -3.36
C HIS A 113 2.68 -13.23 -2.95
N GLU A 114 2.69 -14.45 -3.46
CA GLU A 114 3.76 -15.43 -3.30
C GLU A 114 4.78 -15.25 -4.42
N VAL A 115 5.99 -14.80 -4.07
CA VAL A 115 7.01 -14.42 -5.07
C VAL A 115 7.46 -15.60 -5.92
N LYS A 116 7.70 -16.76 -5.30
CA LYS A 116 8.16 -17.96 -5.98
C LYS A 116 7.18 -18.47 -7.04
N ASN A 117 5.92 -18.54 -6.68
CA ASN A 117 4.87 -19.11 -7.52
C ASN A 117 4.21 -18.06 -8.42
N LYS A 118 4.51 -16.77 -8.20
CA LYS A 118 3.89 -15.62 -8.87
C LYS A 118 2.35 -15.63 -8.75
N THR A 119 1.84 -16.10 -7.62
CA THR A 119 0.40 -16.17 -7.35
C THR A 119 -0.02 -15.04 -6.44
N THR A 120 -1.14 -14.43 -6.77
CA THR A 120 -1.73 -13.34 -5.98
C THR A 120 -3.15 -13.71 -5.60
N ARG A 121 -3.49 -13.58 -4.32
CA ARG A 121 -4.85 -13.81 -3.82
C ARG A 121 -5.34 -12.60 -3.02
N PRO A 122 -6.64 -12.24 -3.11
CA PRO A 122 -7.21 -11.19 -2.28
C PRO A 122 -7.27 -11.67 -0.81
N LEU A 123 -7.04 -10.71 0.10
CA LEU A 123 -7.18 -10.89 1.55
C LEU A 123 -8.43 -10.19 2.08
N THR A 124 -8.83 -9.08 1.44
CA THR A 124 -10.02 -8.32 1.81
C THR A 124 -11.00 -8.24 0.63
N SER A 125 -12.25 -7.96 0.94
CA SER A 125 -13.28 -7.79 -0.08
C SER A 125 -13.07 -6.50 -0.88
N ILE A 126 -13.31 -6.57 -2.18
CA ILE A 126 -13.28 -5.41 -3.10
C ILE A 126 -14.25 -4.31 -2.66
N GLU A 127 -15.38 -4.67 -2.06
CA GLU A 127 -16.41 -3.73 -1.62
C GLU A 127 -16.05 -3.02 -0.29
N LYS A 128 -15.05 -3.53 0.43
CA LYS A 128 -14.68 -3.05 1.78
C LYS A 128 -13.25 -2.55 1.77
N ARG A 129 -13.05 -1.37 1.23
CA ARG A 129 -11.73 -0.74 1.15
C ARG A 129 -11.12 -0.55 2.53
N VAL A 130 -9.81 -0.72 2.60
CA VAL A 130 -9.01 -0.57 3.82
C VAL A 130 -7.85 0.39 3.59
N THR A 131 -7.39 1.00 4.67
CA THR A 131 -6.24 1.90 4.69
C THR A 131 -5.28 1.50 5.80
N HIS A 132 -4.08 2.08 5.82
CA HIS A 132 -3.09 1.91 6.90
C HIS A 132 -2.77 0.44 7.21
N ALA A 133 -2.68 -0.40 6.17
CA ALA A 133 -2.33 -1.80 6.36
C ALA A 133 -0.86 -1.97 6.79
N ARG A 134 -0.61 -2.92 7.72
CA ARG A 134 0.71 -3.28 8.19
C ARG A 134 0.81 -4.75 8.52
N ILE A 135 1.97 -5.34 8.28
CA ILE A 135 2.32 -6.66 8.77
C ILE A 135 2.87 -6.53 10.19
N SER A 136 2.48 -7.41 11.08
CA SER A 136 3.09 -7.49 12.41
C SER A 136 4.56 -7.94 12.32
N PRO A 137 5.44 -7.55 13.26
CA PRO A 137 6.90 -7.80 13.18
C PRO A 137 7.31 -9.26 12.93
N LEU A 138 6.58 -10.22 13.48
CA LEU A 138 6.84 -11.65 13.25
C LEU A 138 6.08 -12.21 12.05
N GLY A 139 5.16 -11.41 11.45
CA GLY A 139 4.38 -11.80 10.28
C GLY A 139 3.17 -12.66 10.58
N ASN A 140 2.75 -12.78 11.84
CA ASN A 140 1.61 -13.60 12.24
C ASN A 140 0.27 -12.93 11.94
N HIS A 141 0.27 -11.59 11.81
CA HIS A 141 -0.93 -10.79 11.64
C HIS A 141 -0.75 -9.69 10.60
N ILE A 142 -1.87 -9.28 10.03
CA ILE A 142 -2.00 -8.07 9.22
C ILE A 142 -3.04 -7.20 9.94
N SER A 143 -2.68 -5.96 10.24
CA SER A 143 -3.60 -4.98 10.79
C SER A 143 -3.94 -3.93 9.74
N TYR A 144 -5.12 -3.34 9.82
CA TYR A 144 -5.56 -2.28 8.92
C TYR A 144 -6.72 -1.50 9.50
N VAL A 145 -7.02 -0.36 8.91
CA VAL A 145 -8.17 0.47 9.28
C VAL A 145 -9.26 0.36 8.21
N ARG A 146 -10.50 0.21 8.65
CA ARG A 146 -11.69 0.25 7.81
C ARG A 146 -12.80 0.98 8.54
N ASN A 147 -13.38 2.00 7.88
CA ASN A 147 -14.45 2.83 8.46
C ASN A 147 -14.09 3.32 9.88
N GLY A 148 -12.92 3.93 10.05
CA GLY A 148 -12.45 4.48 11.31
C GLY A 148 -12.18 3.47 12.43
N ASN A 149 -12.18 2.17 12.14
CA ASN A 149 -11.92 1.12 13.11
C ASN A 149 -10.73 0.25 12.72
N LEU A 150 -9.99 -0.21 13.73
CA LEU A 150 -8.89 -1.15 13.59
C LEU A 150 -9.41 -2.59 13.44
N PHE A 151 -8.81 -3.29 12.52
CA PHE A 151 -9.04 -4.71 12.26
C PHE A 151 -7.73 -5.49 12.29
N LEU A 152 -7.84 -6.75 12.63
CA LEU A 152 -6.78 -7.73 12.63
C LEU A 152 -7.15 -8.90 11.72
N LEU A 153 -6.29 -9.23 10.79
CA LEU A 153 -6.39 -10.41 9.95
C LEU A 153 -5.22 -11.33 10.30
N PRO A 154 -5.45 -12.54 10.82
CA PRO A 154 -4.39 -13.53 10.97
C PRO A 154 -3.75 -13.86 9.62
N SER A 155 -2.45 -14.15 9.62
CA SER A 155 -1.73 -14.58 8.41
C SER A 155 -2.11 -15.99 7.96
N THR A 156 -2.88 -16.68 8.77
CA THR A 156 -3.61 -17.93 8.47
C THR A 156 -4.91 -17.63 7.73
N ASP A 157 -5.63 -18.66 7.32
CA ASP A 157 -6.93 -18.48 6.64
C ASP A 157 -8.11 -18.28 7.62
N GLU A 158 -7.82 -17.78 8.82
CA GLU A 158 -8.82 -17.43 9.82
C GLU A 158 -9.54 -16.12 9.49
N PRO A 159 -10.77 -15.92 9.99
CA PRO A 159 -11.52 -14.69 9.74
C PRO A 159 -10.88 -13.47 10.41
N GLU A 160 -11.14 -12.29 9.85
CA GLU A 160 -10.72 -11.02 10.43
C GLU A 160 -11.42 -10.73 11.77
N TYR A 161 -10.72 -10.04 12.66
CA TYR A 161 -11.25 -9.55 13.94
C TYR A 161 -11.34 -8.03 13.93
N LYS A 162 -12.47 -7.50 14.38
CA LYS A 162 -12.63 -6.06 14.62
C LYS A 162 -12.13 -5.75 16.04
N LEU A 163 -11.07 -4.93 16.15
CA LEU A 163 -10.45 -4.58 17.44
C LEU A 163 -11.13 -3.40 18.14
N THR A 164 -11.56 -2.39 17.38
CA THR A 164 -12.27 -1.21 17.92
C THR A 164 -13.68 -1.16 17.37
N HIS A 165 -14.62 -0.59 18.13
CA HIS A 165 -16.05 -0.70 17.83
C HIS A 165 -16.78 0.66 17.86
N ASP A 166 -16.06 1.75 17.53
CA ASP A 166 -16.70 3.06 17.45
C ASP A 166 -17.69 3.13 16.30
N ARG A 167 -18.83 3.76 16.58
CA ARG A 167 -19.92 3.98 15.62
C ARG A 167 -20.03 5.45 15.21
N ASP A 168 -19.34 6.34 15.92
CA ASP A 168 -19.28 7.75 15.60
C ASP A 168 -18.32 7.98 14.45
N GLU A 169 -18.80 8.56 13.37
CA GLU A 169 -18.00 8.84 12.16
C GLU A 169 -16.88 9.88 12.42
N ASN A 170 -16.99 10.63 13.51
CA ASN A 170 -15.95 11.58 13.92
C ASN A 170 -14.82 10.93 14.72
N ILE A 171 -14.96 9.69 15.13
CA ILE A 171 -13.93 8.94 15.84
C ILE A 171 -13.22 8.00 14.86
N SER A 172 -11.90 8.14 14.77
CA SER A 172 -11.08 7.22 14.00
C SER A 172 -9.97 6.63 14.84
N ASN A 173 -9.89 5.30 14.84
CA ASN A 173 -8.86 4.53 15.53
C ASN A 173 -7.79 4.11 14.55
N GLY A 174 -6.53 4.29 14.92
CA GLY A 174 -5.39 3.89 14.10
C GLY A 174 -5.05 4.83 12.94
N ILE A 175 -5.70 6.00 12.86
CA ILE A 175 -5.40 7.07 11.92
C ILE A 175 -4.97 8.30 12.72
N PRO A 176 -3.82 8.92 12.43
CA PRO A 176 -3.42 10.15 13.10
C PRO A 176 -4.36 11.30 12.70
N GLU A 177 -4.48 12.25 13.59
CA GLU A 177 -5.28 13.46 13.37
C GLU A 177 -4.67 14.34 12.26
N PHE A 178 -5.43 15.34 11.81
CA PHE A 178 -5.08 16.18 10.66
C PHE A 178 -3.72 16.88 10.81
N ILE A 179 -3.45 17.52 11.95
CA ILE A 179 -2.20 18.27 12.17
C ILE A 179 -0.99 17.33 12.13
N ALA A 180 -1.11 16.14 12.70
CA ALA A 180 -0.03 15.14 12.65
C ALA A 180 0.29 14.71 11.21
N GLN A 181 -0.71 14.62 10.34
CA GLN A 181 -0.51 14.29 8.94
C GLN A 181 0.13 15.43 8.15
N GLU A 182 -0.41 16.66 8.27
CA GLU A 182 -0.01 17.81 7.46
C GLU A 182 1.31 18.45 7.92
N GLU A 183 1.48 18.61 9.24
CA GLU A 183 2.60 19.38 9.79
C GLU A 183 3.76 18.47 10.25
N MET A 184 3.47 17.25 10.68
CA MET A 184 4.47 16.32 11.21
C MET A 184 4.82 15.19 10.24
N HIS A 185 4.17 15.12 9.09
CA HIS A 185 4.30 14.01 8.13
C HIS A 185 4.11 12.62 8.76
N ARG A 186 3.31 12.55 9.82
CA ARG A 186 3.00 11.31 10.52
C ARG A 186 1.71 10.71 9.96
N PHE A 187 1.83 9.62 9.24
CA PHE A 187 0.71 8.90 8.63
C PHE A 187 0.35 7.61 9.36
N ASP A 188 1.09 7.25 10.41
CA ASP A 188 0.86 6.07 11.23
C ASP A 188 0.13 6.44 12.52
N GLY A 189 -0.97 5.75 12.80
CA GLY A 189 -1.78 5.96 13.98
C GLY A 189 -1.82 4.77 14.94
N TYR A 190 -1.02 3.72 14.66
CA TYR A 190 -0.89 2.56 15.55
C TYR A 190 0.45 1.84 15.35
N TRP A 191 0.86 1.07 16.35
CA TRP A 191 2.17 0.41 16.41
C TRP A 191 2.08 -0.98 17.03
N TRP A 192 2.75 -1.94 16.44
CA TRP A 192 2.90 -3.28 16.96
C TRP A 192 4.03 -3.37 17.99
N SER A 193 3.84 -4.21 19.03
CA SER A 193 4.96 -4.69 19.83
C SER A 193 5.83 -5.66 19.01
N PRO A 194 7.16 -5.75 19.30
CA PRO A 194 8.08 -6.61 18.54
C PRO A 194 7.72 -8.11 18.57
N ASP A 195 6.92 -8.54 19.53
CA ASP A 195 6.51 -9.92 19.75
C ASP A 195 5.09 -10.23 19.21
N ASP A 196 4.50 -9.35 18.42
CA ASP A 196 3.14 -9.43 17.84
C ASP A 196 2.01 -9.53 18.89
N ARG A 197 2.28 -9.27 20.18
CA ARG A 197 1.28 -9.49 21.24
C ARG A 197 0.43 -8.28 21.56
N LEU A 198 0.95 -7.09 21.31
CA LEU A 198 0.28 -5.83 21.62
C LEU A 198 0.22 -4.93 20.39
N LEU A 199 -0.85 -4.19 20.28
CA LEU A 199 -1.05 -3.14 19.31
C LEU A 199 -1.48 -1.89 20.07
N ALA A 200 -0.64 -0.83 20.02
CA ALA A 200 -0.94 0.48 20.59
C ALA A 200 -1.55 1.38 19.49
N PHE A 201 -2.56 2.18 19.85
CA PHE A 201 -3.22 3.14 18.95
C PHE A 201 -3.73 4.35 19.70
#